data_41d61517858171ec3480b80f2d8ad401
#
_entry.id   41d61517858171ec3480b80f2d8ad401
#
_cell.length_a   1.000
_cell.length_b   1.000
_cell.length_c   1.000
_cell.angle_alpha   90.00
_cell.angle_beta   90.00
_cell.angle_gamma   90.00
#
_symmetry.space_group_name_H-M   'P 1'
#
loop_
_entity.id
_entity.type
_entity.pdbx_description
1 polymer ?
#
loop_
_entity_poly.entity_id
_entity_poly.type
_entity_poly.pdbx_seq_one_letter_code
_entity_poly.pdbx_strand_id
1 'polypeptide(L)'
;MIELADVRFALRLWVRHPTLIVVATLSLGLGVGATTTMYSLLNRVVHYDFGFANEEQLVVISNTDPIFGDQPPSCEIVQALLQSGKSFEAIGLSQPFAVPVTLSGGGPTGRVTQTPVNEDGLSVVGVVPILGRIYRRDDFKDVVKQKEARAIVISYDAWQRYFQGRPDAIGKMLRIDGEVRPVIGVMPKGFTLWPWVDSVAFWAATDLRQIPVARWMTAIGRLKPGVSRAAAAAEVTAVSRQVLQARGEKTENVGAHVVTIRDWMFSDATQILTFLLGSVSFILLIGCANVANLLLAAGTARQREFALRAATGAGRGRLVRQLVTENLLLSSVGGLTGVLIAVVAVRVYPLIAPTAFLRDVSVDLRVLAFALGLSVLSSLVFGLVPALRASRVDLNEALKEGGRVGGGVRRRGRNALLITEVSLAMVLLVGAGLMLQGLVSELRKLPCVAPESLLTADVLVAGPKYSNKTAHDSNIVTPQVEAF
;
A
#
# COMPACT_ATOMS: atom_id res chain seq x y z
N MET A 1 29.61 20.62 -22.14
CA MET A 1 30.16 20.44 -20.79
C MET A 1 29.79 21.65 -19.95
N ILE A 2 29.37 21.46 -18.71
CA ILE A 2 29.09 22.54 -17.74
C ILE A 2 30.44 23.10 -17.28
N GLU A 3 30.64 24.42 -17.38
CA GLU A 3 31.88 25.06 -16.92
C GLU A 3 31.72 25.55 -15.48
N LEU A 4 32.78 25.46 -14.68
CA LEU A 4 32.82 25.95 -13.28
C LEU A 4 32.45 27.44 -13.19
N ALA A 5 32.72 28.21 -14.28
CA ALA A 5 32.35 29.61 -14.38
C ALA A 5 30.83 29.82 -14.38
N ASP A 6 30.06 28.91 -15.04
CA ASP A 6 28.59 28.99 -15.10
C ASP A 6 27.98 28.70 -13.73
N VAL A 7 28.54 27.73 -12.97
CA VAL A 7 28.11 27.41 -11.60
C VAL A 7 28.35 28.56 -10.63
N ARG A 8 29.57 29.18 -10.67
CA ARG A 8 29.88 30.35 -9.82
C ARG A 8 28.97 31.53 -10.14
N PHE A 9 28.61 31.71 -11.38
CA PHE A 9 27.71 32.76 -11.82
C PHE A 9 26.30 32.52 -11.27
N ALA A 10 25.77 31.30 -11.39
CA ALA A 10 24.49 30.91 -10.88
C ALA A 10 24.40 31.16 -9.36
N LEU A 11 25.41 30.74 -8.60
CA LEU A 11 25.44 30.96 -7.13
C LEU A 11 25.43 32.45 -6.73
N ARG A 12 26.18 33.30 -7.48
CA ARG A 12 26.17 34.75 -7.24
C ARG A 12 24.79 35.37 -7.53
N LEU A 13 24.08 34.86 -8.52
CA LEU A 13 22.73 35.31 -8.86
C LEU A 13 21.74 34.94 -7.77
N TRP A 14 21.89 33.76 -7.16
CA TRP A 14 21.03 33.29 -6.06
C TRP A 14 21.12 34.23 -4.86
N VAL A 15 22.30 34.70 -4.51
CA VAL A 15 22.49 35.64 -3.41
C VAL A 15 21.80 37.00 -3.71
N ARG A 16 21.69 37.40 -5.01
CA ARG A 16 21.01 38.65 -5.40
C ARG A 16 19.48 38.59 -5.42
N HIS A 17 18.92 37.37 -5.60
CA HIS A 17 17.49 37.16 -5.69
C HIS A 17 17.04 36.02 -4.77
N PRO A 18 17.23 36.13 -3.44
CA PRO A 18 17.00 35.03 -2.50
C PRO A 18 15.52 34.59 -2.45
N THR A 19 14.58 35.52 -2.53
CA THR A 19 13.13 35.21 -2.51
C THR A 19 12.71 34.31 -3.68
N LEU A 20 13.20 34.59 -4.89
CA LEU A 20 12.92 33.78 -6.06
C LEU A 20 13.44 32.36 -5.88
N ILE A 21 14.67 32.22 -5.38
CA ILE A 21 15.30 30.90 -5.17
C ILE A 21 14.58 30.10 -4.10
N VAL A 22 14.23 30.74 -2.97
CA VAL A 22 13.49 30.06 -1.88
C VAL A 22 12.13 29.59 -2.38
N VAL A 23 11.36 30.44 -3.06
CA VAL A 23 10.04 30.06 -3.58
C VAL A 23 10.15 28.93 -4.61
N ALA A 24 11.09 29.03 -5.55
CA ALA A 24 11.30 28.00 -6.56
C ALA A 24 11.76 26.68 -5.94
N THR A 25 12.70 26.70 -4.99
CA THR A 25 13.18 25.51 -4.27
C THR A 25 12.08 24.85 -3.47
N LEU A 26 11.27 25.63 -2.74
CA LEU A 26 10.15 25.11 -1.97
C LEU A 26 9.06 24.53 -2.87
N SER A 27 8.70 25.21 -3.96
CA SER A 27 7.70 24.72 -4.92
C SER A 27 8.13 23.39 -5.56
N LEU A 28 9.36 23.30 -6.05
CA LEU A 28 9.91 22.06 -6.60
C LEU A 28 10.09 21.00 -5.51
N GLY A 29 10.63 21.36 -4.35
CA GLY A 29 10.88 20.47 -3.24
C GLY A 29 9.60 19.82 -2.72
N LEU A 30 8.54 20.60 -2.53
CA LEU A 30 7.23 20.07 -2.11
C LEU A 30 6.64 19.15 -3.19
N GLY A 31 6.67 19.56 -4.46
CA GLY A 31 6.16 18.74 -5.57
C GLY A 31 6.92 17.43 -5.72
N VAL A 32 8.25 17.49 -5.79
CA VAL A 32 9.11 16.29 -5.89
C VAL A 32 8.96 15.43 -4.64
N GLY A 33 8.94 16.04 -3.45
CA GLY A 33 8.83 15.34 -2.19
C GLY A 33 7.51 14.56 -2.06
N ALA A 34 6.39 15.23 -2.34
CA ALA A 34 5.06 14.60 -2.30
C ALA A 34 4.97 13.43 -3.32
N THR A 35 5.41 13.65 -4.56
CA THR A 35 5.39 12.63 -5.61
C THR A 35 6.31 11.46 -5.27
N THR A 36 7.49 11.73 -4.73
CA THR A 36 8.44 10.70 -4.28
C THR A 36 7.89 9.90 -3.10
N THR A 37 7.22 10.55 -2.15
CA THR A 37 6.55 9.87 -1.02
C THR A 37 5.47 8.92 -1.52
N MET A 38 4.56 9.38 -2.39
CA MET A 38 3.51 8.53 -2.97
C MET A 38 4.09 7.37 -3.79
N TYR A 39 5.15 7.64 -4.56
CA TYR A 39 5.85 6.58 -5.28
C TYR A 39 6.50 5.56 -4.34
N SER A 40 7.08 5.99 -3.20
CA SER A 40 7.65 5.08 -2.20
C SER A 40 6.60 4.13 -1.62
N LEU A 41 5.42 4.66 -1.27
CA LEU A 41 4.30 3.86 -0.77
C LEU A 41 3.81 2.87 -1.83
N LEU A 42 3.61 3.33 -3.07
CA LEU A 42 3.18 2.49 -4.18
C LEU A 42 4.23 1.41 -4.50
N ASN A 43 5.51 1.77 -4.55
CA ASN A 43 6.61 0.84 -4.80
C ASN A 43 6.67 -0.27 -3.73
N ARG A 44 6.43 0.07 -2.46
CA ARG A 44 6.35 -0.90 -1.37
C ARG A 44 5.21 -1.88 -1.55
N VAL A 45 4.03 -1.41 -1.94
CA VAL A 45 2.83 -2.24 -2.17
C VAL A 45 3.03 -3.16 -3.38
N VAL A 46 3.48 -2.60 -4.50
CA VAL A 46 3.68 -3.35 -5.76
C VAL A 46 4.78 -4.40 -5.64
N HIS A 47 5.85 -4.11 -4.89
CA HIS A 47 6.98 -5.02 -4.69
C HIS A 47 7.01 -5.60 -3.27
N TYR A 48 5.85 -5.73 -2.63
CA TYR A 48 5.76 -6.37 -1.33
C TYR A 48 6.20 -7.83 -1.44
N ASP A 49 7.19 -8.21 -0.65
CA ASP A 49 7.66 -9.60 -0.56
C ASP A 49 6.90 -10.32 0.57
N PHE A 50 6.06 -11.27 0.21
CA PHE A 50 5.35 -12.10 1.18
C PHE A 50 6.24 -13.20 1.77
N GLY A 51 7.39 -13.48 1.15
CA GLY A 51 8.22 -14.63 1.49
C GLY A 51 7.56 -15.98 1.14
N PHE A 52 6.52 -15.98 0.31
CA PHE A 52 5.80 -17.18 -0.11
C PHE A 52 6.52 -17.88 -1.27
N ALA A 53 6.51 -19.21 -1.24
CA ALA A 53 7.07 -19.98 -2.36
C ALA A 53 6.14 -19.93 -3.58
N ASN A 54 6.71 -19.63 -4.77
CA ASN A 54 5.97 -19.56 -6.04
C ASN A 54 4.67 -18.75 -5.93
N GLU A 55 4.79 -17.48 -5.50
CA GLU A 55 3.66 -16.58 -5.24
C GLU A 55 2.68 -16.49 -6.41
N GLU A 56 3.17 -16.59 -7.66
CA GLU A 56 2.33 -16.52 -8.87
C GLU A 56 1.27 -17.63 -8.95
N GLN A 57 1.50 -18.78 -8.26
CA GLN A 57 0.55 -19.87 -8.16
C GLN A 57 -0.46 -19.70 -7.03
N LEU A 58 -0.24 -18.73 -6.14
CA LEU A 58 -1.12 -18.48 -5.01
C LEU A 58 -2.28 -17.57 -5.42
N VAL A 59 -3.47 -18.07 -5.19
CA VAL A 59 -4.72 -17.37 -5.51
C VAL A 59 -5.66 -17.35 -4.32
N VAL A 60 -6.49 -16.34 -4.27
CA VAL A 60 -7.65 -16.30 -3.37
C VAL A 60 -8.87 -16.73 -4.15
N ILE A 61 -9.66 -17.62 -3.52
CA ILE A 61 -10.87 -18.22 -4.10
C ILE A 61 -12.06 -17.60 -3.39
N SER A 62 -12.98 -17.04 -4.16
CA SER A 62 -14.27 -16.53 -3.66
C SER A 62 -15.42 -16.99 -4.55
N ASN A 63 -16.59 -17.18 -3.94
CA ASN A 63 -17.85 -17.38 -4.63
C ASN A 63 -18.62 -16.06 -4.67
N THR A 64 -19.28 -15.77 -5.77
CA THR A 64 -20.15 -14.61 -5.90
C THR A 64 -21.49 -14.88 -5.22
N ASP A 65 -21.83 -14.07 -4.23
CA ASP A 65 -23.12 -14.06 -3.58
C ASP A 65 -23.92 -12.82 -4.04
N PRO A 66 -25.17 -12.96 -4.52
CA PRO A 66 -25.96 -11.83 -5.01
C PRO A 66 -26.25 -10.75 -3.98
N ILE A 67 -26.23 -11.10 -2.69
CA ILE A 67 -26.59 -10.18 -1.59
C ILE A 67 -25.34 -9.65 -0.90
N PHE A 68 -24.34 -10.51 -0.68
CA PHE A 68 -23.16 -10.20 0.14
C PHE A 68 -21.89 -9.98 -0.68
N GLY A 69 -21.98 -10.06 -2.02
CA GLY A 69 -20.81 -9.96 -2.91
C GLY A 69 -19.92 -11.20 -2.84
N ASP A 70 -18.62 -11.02 -2.99
CA ASP A 70 -17.66 -12.11 -2.97
C ASP A 70 -17.50 -12.70 -1.57
N GLN A 71 -17.81 -13.98 -1.42
CA GLN A 71 -17.73 -14.74 -0.17
C GLN A 71 -16.73 -15.89 -0.31
N PRO A 72 -16.05 -16.29 0.76
CA PRO A 72 -15.22 -17.49 0.72
C PRO A 72 -16.09 -18.73 0.44
N PRO A 73 -15.56 -19.73 -0.28
CA PRO A 73 -16.28 -20.98 -0.50
C PRO A 73 -16.51 -21.71 0.80
N SER A 74 -17.64 -22.41 0.92
CA SER A 74 -17.93 -23.24 2.09
C SER A 74 -16.91 -24.38 2.22
N CYS A 75 -16.75 -24.91 3.44
CA CYS A 75 -15.83 -26.05 3.67
C CYS A 75 -16.16 -27.27 2.80
N GLU A 76 -17.43 -27.50 2.48
CA GLU A 76 -17.85 -28.60 1.60
C GLU A 76 -17.40 -28.35 0.16
N ILE A 77 -17.49 -27.11 -0.34
CA ILE A 77 -17.00 -26.73 -1.66
C ILE A 77 -15.48 -26.92 -1.71
N VAL A 78 -14.74 -26.47 -0.68
CA VAL A 78 -13.29 -26.67 -0.60
C VAL A 78 -12.93 -28.16 -0.61
N GLN A 79 -13.65 -29.00 0.14
CA GLN A 79 -13.42 -30.45 0.13
C GLN A 79 -13.71 -31.07 -1.23
N ALA A 80 -14.80 -30.68 -1.88
CA ALA A 80 -15.15 -31.14 -3.21
C ALA A 80 -14.10 -30.73 -4.26
N LEU A 81 -13.57 -29.50 -4.18
CA LEU A 81 -12.48 -29.02 -5.04
C LEU A 81 -11.20 -29.84 -4.85
N LEU A 82 -10.83 -30.15 -3.60
CA LEU A 82 -9.65 -30.98 -3.31
C LEU A 82 -9.84 -32.44 -3.78
N GLN A 83 -11.09 -32.95 -3.75
CA GLN A 83 -11.42 -34.28 -4.25
C GLN A 83 -11.47 -34.35 -5.79
N SER A 84 -11.96 -33.31 -6.46
CA SER A 84 -11.99 -33.22 -7.91
C SER A 84 -10.57 -33.13 -8.51
N GLY A 85 -9.65 -32.51 -7.79
CA GLY A 85 -8.21 -32.56 -7.98
C GLY A 85 -7.67 -32.02 -9.29
N LYS A 86 -8.42 -31.16 -10.01
CA LYS A 86 -8.01 -30.68 -11.34
C LYS A 86 -7.11 -29.46 -11.28
N SER A 87 -7.57 -28.37 -10.70
CA SER A 87 -6.87 -27.07 -10.75
C SER A 87 -5.97 -26.80 -9.56
N PHE A 88 -6.28 -27.33 -8.37
CA PHE A 88 -5.58 -26.98 -7.15
C PHE A 88 -4.70 -28.14 -6.64
N GLU A 89 -3.51 -27.77 -6.15
CA GLU A 89 -2.61 -28.67 -5.42
C GLU A 89 -3.00 -28.73 -3.94
N ALA A 90 -3.30 -27.57 -3.35
CA ALA A 90 -3.75 -27.41 -1.98
C ALA A 90 -4.70 -26.20 -1.86
N ILE A 91 -5.60 -26.24 -0.88
CA ILE A 91 -6.45 -25.09 -0.52
C ILE A 91 -6.41 -24.93 1.00
N GLY A 92 -5.80 -23.86 1.43
CA GLY A 92 -5.73 -23.45 2.84
C GLY A 92 -6.84 -22.45 3.18
N LEU A 93 -7.40 -22.58 4.37
CA LEU A 93 -8.35 -21.63 4.94
C LEU A 93 -7.71 -20.93 6.13
N SER A 94 -7.83 -19.61 6.19
CA SER A 94 -7.32 -18.80 7.28
C SER A 94 -8.20 -17.58 7.51
N GLN A 95 -8.33 -17.15 8.76
CA GLN A 95 -8.96 -15.85 9.04
C GLN A 95 -8.01 -14.72 8.61
N PRO A 96 -8.50 -13.68 7.88
CA PRO A 96 -7.70 -12.55 7.47
C PRO A 96 -7.51 -11.49 8.58
N PHE A 97 -7.80 -11.85 9.83
CA PHE A 97 -7.60 -11.02 11.03
C PHE A 97 -7.14 -11.88 12.20
N ALA A 98 -6.52 -11.22 13.18
CA ALA A 98 -6.07 -11.88 14.39
C ALA A 98 -7.16 -11.84 15.48
N VAL A 99 -7.29 -12.94 16.21
CA VAL A 99 -8.22 -13.08 17.33
C VAL A 99 -7.42 -12.94 18.62
N PRO A 100 -7.79 -12.04 19.54
CA PRO A 100 -7.14 -11.93 20.84
C PRO A 100 -7.46 -13.14 21.73
N VAL A 101 -6.44 -13.67 22.40
CA VAL A 101 -6.53 -14.79 23.32
C VAL A 101 -5.64 -14.57 24.54
N THR A 102 -5.91 -15.28 25.61
CA THR A 102 -5.14 -15.21 26.85
C THR A 102 -4.10 -16.32 26.88
N LEU A 103 -2.81 -15.95 26.88
CA LEU A 103 -1.71 -16.87 27.08
C LEU A 103 -1.40 -16.94 28.60
N SER A 104 -1.40 -18.15 29.19
CA SER A 104 -1.01 -18.40 30.56
C SER A 104 -0.14 -19.65 30.64
N GLY A 105 0.89 -19.66 31.48
CA GLY A 105 1.83 -20.77 31.62
C GLY A 105 2.97 -20.72 30.59
N GLY A 106 4.20 -20.74 31.09
CA GLY A 106 5.43 -20.63 30.30
C GLY A 106 6.06 -19.24 30.26
N GLY A 107 5.42 -18.25 30.90
CA GLY A 107 5.88 -16.86 30.96
C GLY A 107 4.85 -15.95 31.63
N PRO A 108 5.02 -14.62 31.53
CA PRO A 108 4.03 -13.70 32.06
C PRO A 108 2.68 -13.92 31.34
N THR A 109 1.61 -14.06 32.13
CA THR A 109 0.24 -14.11 31.60
C THR A 109 -0.05 -12.81 30.87
N GLY A 110 -0.54 -12.91 29.64
CA GLY A 110 -0.78 -11.74 28.81
C GLY A 110 -1.76 -12.01 27.68
N ARG A 111 -2.30 -10.93 27.14
CA ARG A 111 -3.13 -10.97 25.94
C ARG A 111 -2.22 -11.05 24.72
N VAL A 112 -2.47 -12.01 23.84
CA VAL A 112 -1.76 -12.22 22.57
C VAL A 112 -2.78 -12.46 21.47
N THR A 113 -2.33 -12.46 20.23
CA THR A 113 -3.18 -12.68 19.07
C THR A 113 -2.88 -14.00 18.40
N GLN A 114 -3.92 -14.69 17.96
CA GLN A 114 -3.83 -15.89 17.13
C GLN A 114 -4.55 -15.70 15.80
N THR A 115 -4.11 -16.44 14.80
CA THR A 115 -4.82 -16.60 13.53
C THR A 115 -5.25 -18.06 13.38
N PRO A 116 -6.56 -18.37 13.35
CA PRO A 116 -7.06 -19.70 13.05
C PRO A 116 -6.74 -20.12 11.63
N VAL A 117 -6.28 -21.37 11.46
CA VAL A 117 -5.96 -21.97 10.16
C VAL A 117 -6.44 -23.41 10.11
N ASN A 118 -6.82 -23.87 8.90
CA ASN A 118 -7.06 -25.31 8.70
C ASN A 118 -5.75 -26.08 8.47
N GLU A 119 -5.87 -27.37 8.16
CA GLU A 119 -4.73 -28.28 7.91
C GLU A 119 -3.76 -27.77 6.83
N ASP A 120 -4.27 -27.15 5.78
CA ASP A 120 -3.49 -26.65 4.66
C ASP A 120 -3.20 -25.14 4.73
N GLY A 121 -3.69 -24.44 5.78
CA GLY A 121 -3.61 -22.97 5.87
C GLY A 121 -2.18 -22.40 5.94
N LEU A 122 -1.21 -23.15 6.46
CA LEU A 122 0.19 -22.76 6.43
C LEU A 122 0.98 -23.46 5.32
N SER A 123 0.61 -24.71 4.95
CA SER A 123 1.31 -25.46 3.92
C SER A 123 1.11 -24.87 2.53
N VAL A 124 -0.07 -24.32 2.27
CA VAL A 124 -0.45 -23.74 0.97
C VAL A 124 0.50 -22.63 0.52
N VAL A 125 1.05 -21.85 1.45
CA VAL A 125 1.99 -20.76 1.12
C VAL A 125 3.44 -21.22 0.93
N GLY A 126 3.74 -22.49 1.23
CA GLY A 126 5.04 -23.12 0.96
C GLY A 126 6.20 -22.59 1.81
N VAL A 127 5.93 -21.94 2.93
CA VAL A 127 6.97 -21.41 3.83
C VAL A 127 7.41 -22.51 4.80
N VAL A 128 8.71 -22.71 4.92
CA VAL A 128 9.30 -23.72 5.79
C VAL A 128 9.57 -23.12 7.18
N PRO A 129 9.14 -23.77 8.29
CA PRO A 129 9.47 -23.32 9.62
C PRO A 129 10.98 -23.40 9.91
N ILE A 130 11.51 -22.50 10.73
CA ILE A 130 12.93 -22.50 11.13
C ILE A 130 13.22 -23.60 12.16
N LEU A 131 12.21 -24.00 12.95
CA LEU A 131 12.28 -25.09 13.92
C LEU A 131 11.00 -25.92 13.86
N GLY A 132 11.12 -27.23 14.04
CA GLY A 132 10.00 -28.15 14.08
C GLY A 132 9.33 -28.35 12.72
N ARG A 133 8.01 -28.34 12.69
CA ARG A 133 7.19 -28.57 11.51
C ARG A 133 5.91 -27.73 11.52
N ILE A 134 5.27 -27.60 10.36
CA ILE A 134 3.91 -27.10 10.22
C ILE A 134 2.90 -28.24 10.47
N TYR A 135 1.62 -27.91 10.37
CA TYR A 135 0.53 -28.87 10.54
C TYR A 135 0.57 -30.01 9.52
N ARG A 136 0.08 -31.16 9.96
CA ARG A 136 -0.24 -32.33 9.14
C ARG A 136 -1.69 -32.69 9.34
N ARG A 137 -2.27 -33.42 8.42
CA ARG A 137 -3.67 -33.91 8.54
C ARG A 137 -3.94 -34.66 9.82
N ASP A 138 -2.94 -35.38 10.35
CA ASP A 138 -3.04 -36.14 11.59
C ASP A 138 -3.23 -35.24 12.82
N ASP A 139 -2.69 -34.03 12.80
CA ASP A 139 -2.89 -33.05 13.89
C ASP A 139 -4.35 -32.56 14.02
N PHE A 140 -5.23 -32.92 13.05
CA PHE A 140 -6.64 -32.55 13.01
C PHE A 140 -7.61 -33.72 13.17
N LYS A 141 -7.15 -34.98 13.01
CA LYS A 141 -8.02 -36.17 13.02
C LYS A 141 -8.64 -36.45 14.39
N ASP A 142 -7.95 -36.16 15.48
CA ASP A 142 -8.34 -36.55 16.82
C ASP A 142 -8.98 -35.42 17.65
N VAL A 143 -9.02 -34.20 17.11
CA VAL A 143 -9.59 -33.01 17.77
C VAL A 143 -11.10 -33.19 18.05
N VAL A 144 -11.79 -34.03 17.26
CA VAL A 144 -13.26 -34.25 17.38
C VAL A 144 -13.62 -35.36 18.38
N LYS A 145 -12.78 -36.38 18.49
CA LYS A 145 -13.08 -37.59 19.30
C LYS A 145 -12.33 -37.67 20.63
N GLN A 146 -11.15 -37.10 20.68
CA GLN A 146 -10.31 -37.11 21.87
C GLN A 146 -10.01 -35.65 22.23
N LYS A 147 -10.17 -35.31 23.49
CA LYS A 147 -9.83 -33.99 24.06
C LYS A 147 -8.34 -33.65 23.97
N GLU A 148 -7.69 -34.05 22.87
CA GLU A 148 -6.26 -33.81 22.66
C GLU A 148 -5.98 -32.35 22.35
N ALA A 149 -4.85 -31.91 22.88
CA ALA A 149 -4.43 -30.53 22.79
C ALA A 149 -4.11 -30.12 21.34
N ARG A 150 -4.90 -29.18 20.82
CA ARG A 150 -4.69 -28.60 19.48
C ARG A 150 -3.29 -28.02 19.39
N ALA A 151 -2.49 -28.51 18.46
CA ALA A 151 -1.15 -27.99 18.24
C ALA A 151 -1.14 -26.51 17.80
N ILE A 152 -0.05 -25.83 18.07
CA ILE A 152 0.19 -24.45 17.59
C ILE A 152 1.53 -24.34 16.90
N VAL A 153 1.58 -23.45 15.91
CA VAL A 153 2.81 -22.96 15.28
C VAL A 153 2.99 -21.52 15.72
N ILE A 154 4.15 -21.20 16.29
CA ILE A 154 4.41 -19.87 16.87
C ILE A 154 5.21 -18.98 15.90
N SER A 155 5.05 -17.68 16.04
CA SER A 155 5.84 -16.71 15.29
C SER A 155 7.27 -16.62 15.84
N TYR A 156 8.19 -16.07 15.05
CA TYR A 156 9.56 -15.80 15.47
C TYR A 156 9.60 -14.90 16.72
N ASP A 157 8.78 -13.86 16.75
CA ASP A 157 8.74 -12.90 17.86
C ASP A 157 8.19 -13.54 19.14
N ALA A 158 7.18 -14.41 19.03
CA ALA A 158 6.68 -15.18 20.15
C ALA A 158 7.75 -16.17 20.67
N TRP A 159 8.49 -16.81 19.77
CA TRP A 159 9.61 -17.69 20.15
C TRP A 159 10.69 -16.92 20.91
N GLN A 160 11.09 -15.74 20.45
CA GLN A 160 12.05 -14.90 21.16
C GLN A 160 11.51 -14.46 22.52
N ARG A 161 10.26 -14.01 22.57
CA ARG A 161 9.64 -13.42 23.76
C ARG A 161 9.39 -14.43 24.88
N TYR A 162 8.86 -15.62 24.53
CA TYR A 162 8.43 -16.61 25.52
C TYR A 162 9.44 -17.74 25.75
N PHE A 163 10.30 -17.99 24.77
CA PHE A 163 11.29 -19.08 24.84
C PHE A 163 12.74 -18.59 24.72
N GLN A 164 12.98 -17.28 24.64
CA GLN A 164 14.31 -16.66 24.53
C GLN A 164 15.14 -17.21 23.36
N GLY A 165 14.47 -17.59 22.27
CA GLY A 165 15.13 -18.15 21.10
C GLY A 165 15.70 -19.57 21.28
N ARG A 166 15.32 -20.29 22.34
CA ARG A 166 15.86 -21.64 22.61
C ARG A 166 15.18 -22.70 21.75
N PRO A 167 15.97 -23.68 21.24
CA PRO A 167 15.43 -24.75 20.38
C PRO A 167 14.48 -25.71 21.11
N ASP A 168 14.58 -25.80 22.44
CA ASP A 168 13.74 -26.65 23.29
C ASP A 168 12.28 -26.15 23.41
N ALA A 169 11.90 -25.12 22.66
CA ALA A 169 10.51 -24.64 22.53
C ALA A 169 9.58 -25.68 21.91
N ILE A 170 10.10 -26.53 21.01
CA ILE A 170 9.32 -27.57 20.35
C ILE A 170 8.91 -28.64 21.38
N GLY A 171 7.64 -29.01 21.38
CA GLY A 171 7.04 -29.96 22.34
C GLY A 171 6.63 -29.35 23.67
N LYS A 172 7.02 -28.11 23.98
CA LYS A 172 6.53 -27.42 25.18
C LYS A 172 5.07 -27.07 25.07
N MET A 173 4.39 -27.16 26.21
CA MET A 173 2.96 -26.90 26.34
C MET A 173 2.73 -25.44 26.73
N LEU A 174 1.89 -24.74 25.97
CA LEU A 174 1.36 -23.42 26.31
C LEU A 174 -0.10 -23.52 26.68
N ARG A 175 -0.55 -22.76 27.67
CA ARG A 175 -1.96 -22.68 28.03
C ARG A 175 -2.59 -21.44 27.39
N ILE A 176 -3.53 -21.67 26.48
CA ILE A 176 -4.22 -20.63 25.70
C ILE A 176 -5.70 -20.75 25.99
N ASP A 177 -6.30 -19.68 26.53
CA ASP A 177 -7.71 -19.65 26.98
C ASP A 177 -8.09 -20.86 27.88
N GLY A 178 -7.15 -21.28 28.72
CA GLY A 178 -7.33 -22.43 29.61
C GLY A 178 -7.01 -23.80 28.99
N GLU A 179 -6.89 -23.92 27.67
CA GLU A 179 -6.50 -25.15 26.97
C GLU A 179 -4.99 -25.26 26.86
N VAL A 180 -4.46 -26.46 27.09
CA VAL A 180 -3.02 -26.75 26.96
C VAL A 180 -2.73 -27.19 25.53
N ARG A 181 -1.77 -26.53 24.86
CA ARG A 181 -1.46 -26.75 23.43
C ARG A 181 0.03 -26.94 23.21
N PRO A 182 0.50 -28.00 22.51
CA PRO A 182 1.91 -28.20 22.20
C PRO A 182 2.37 -27.26 21.08
N VAL A 183 3.56 -26.71 21.25
CA VAL A 183 4.27 -26.01 20.19
C VAL A 183 4.91 -27.02 19.25
N ILE A 184 4.56 -27.01 17.96
CA ILE A 184 5.08 -27.95 16.97
C ILE A 184 6.06 -27.32 15.96
N GLY A 185 6.05 -26.00 15.84
CA GLY A 185 6.90 -25.30 14.88
C GLY A 185 7.07 -23.82 15.19
N VAL A 186 8.12 -23.24 14.64
CA VAL A 186 8.43 -21.79 14.69
C VAL A 186 8.59 -21.28 13.26
N MET A 187 7.83 -20.26 12.91
CA MET A 187 7.91 -19.64 11.59
C MET A 187 9.11 -18.69 11.48
N PRO A 188 9.58 -18.40 10.25
CA PRO A 188 10.68 -17.46 10.01
C PRO A 188 10.36 -16.05 10.53
N LYS A 189 11.44 -15.26 10.77
CA LYS A 189 11.29 -13.86 11.14
C LYS A 189 10.54 -13.07 10.06
N GLY A 190 9.55 -12.28 10.49
CA GLY A 190 8.75 -11.44 9.59
C GLY A 190 7.64 -12.18 8.84
N PHE A 191 7.49 -13.51 9.04
CA PHE A 191 6.40 -14.24 8.41
C PHE A 191 5.03 -13.82 8.95
N THR A 192 4.13 -13.49 8.05
CA THR A 192 2.70 -13.32 8.31
C THR A 192 1.89 -13.80 7.11
N LEU A 193 0.73 -14.39 7.34
CA LEU A 193 -0.21 -14.70 6.26
C LEU A 193 -0.90 -13.44 5.74
N TRP A 194 -1.11 -12.47 6.62
CA TRP A 194 -1.89 -11.26 6.35
C TRP A 194 -1.08 -10.03 6.70
N PRO A 195 -0.60 -9.26 5.72
CA PRO A 195 0.30 -8.12 5.95
C PRO A 195 -0.24 -7.02 6.85
N TRP A 196 -1.56 -6.88 6.95
CA TRP A 196 -2.22 -5.89 7.81
C TRP A 196 -2.44 -6.37 9.25
N VAL A 197 -2.18 -7.66 9.53
CA VAL A 197 -2.30 -8.19 10.88
C VAL A 197 -1.00 -7.99 11.62
N ASP A 198 -1.03 -7.10 12.61
CA ASP A 198 0.09 -6.87 13.50
C ASP A 198 0.26 -8.01 14.50
N SER A 199 1.50 -8.40 14.70
CA SER A 199 1.95 -9.24 15.84
C SER A 199 1.13 -10.51 16.10
N VAL A 200 0.96 -11.37 15.08
CA VAL A 200 0.45 -12.73 15.33
C VAL A 200 1.44 -13.47 16.21
N ALA A 201 0.98 -13.92 17.39
CA ALA A 201 1.83 -14.72 18.27
C ALA A 201 1.91 -16.18 17.81
N PHE A 202 0.79 -16.71 17.33
CA PHE A 202 0.73 -18.09 16.81
C PHE A 202 -0.44 -18.31 15.87
N TRP A 203 -0.29 -19.31 15.05
CA TRP A 203 -1.36 -19.88 14.23
C TRP A 203 -1.93 -21.07 14.97
N ALA A 204 -3.26 -21.15 15.06
CA ALA A 204 -3.93 -22.20 15.79
C ALA A 204 -4.63 -23.17 14.83
N ALA A 205 -4.33 -24.45 14.97
CA ALA A 205 -5.07 -25.50 14.26
C ALA A 205 -6.55 -25.45 14.65
N THR A 206 -7.41 -25.26 13.67
CA THR A 206 -8.86 -25.16 13.88
C THR A 206 -9.58 -26.05 12.88
N ASP A 207 -10.49 -26.91 13.38
CA ASP A 207 -11.37 -27.67 12.51
C ASP A 207 -12.51 -26.76 12.02
N LEU A 208 -12.32 -26.23 10.84
CA LEU A 208 -13.24 -25.27 10.24
C LEU A 208 -14.59 -25.88 9.83
N ARG A 209 -14.69 -27.22 9.79
CA ARG A 209 -15.96 -27.93 9.56
C ARG A 209 -16.94 -27.72 10.71
N GLN A 210 -16.43 -27.33 11.88
CA GLN A 210 -17.26 -27.06 13.07
C GLN A 210 -17.64 -25.58 13.21
N ILE A 211 -17.13 -24.71 12.33
CA ILE A 211 -17.52 -23.29 12.33
C ILE A 211 -18.69 -23.11 11.35
N PRO A 212 -19.90 -22.81 11.84
CA PRO A 212 -21.10 -22.74 10.99
C PRO A 212 -21.03 -21.67 9.90
N VAL A 213 -20.14 -20.70 10.04
CA VAL A 213 -20.04 -19.55 9.16
C VAL A 213 -18.64 -19.42 8.63
N ALA A 214 -18.38 -20.02 7.46
CA ALA A 214 -17.13 -19.82 6.71
C ALA A 214 -16.91 -18.36 6.25
N ARG A 215 -17.88 -17.47 6.47
CA ARG A 215 -17.87 -16.06 6.02
C ARG A 215 -16.70 -15.23 6.52
N TRP A 216 -16.04 -15.66 7.60
CA TRP A 216 -14.89 -14.96 8.18
C TRP A 216 -13.53 -15.55 7.76
N MET A 217 -13.54 -16.53 6.86
CA MET A 217 -12.33 -17.21 6.41
C MET A 217 -11.99 -16.76 4.99
N THR A 218 -10.72 -16.79 4.65
CA THR A 218 -10.24 -16.59 3.28
C THR A 218 -9.67 -17.91 2.79
N ALA A 219 -10.06 -18.32 1.59
CA ALA A 219 -9.54 -19.52 0.95
C ALA A 219 -8.35 -19.15 0.05
N ILE A 220 -7.16 -19.64 0.41
CA ILE A 220 -5.94 -19.50 -0.39
C ILE A 220 -5.74 -20.83 -1.12
N GLY A 221 -5.73 -20.80 -2.46
CA GLY A 221 -5.45 -21.96 -3.30
C GLY A 221 -4.06 -21.89 -3.90
N ARG A 222 -3.37 -23.01 -4.00
CA ARG A 222 -2.19 -23.16 -4.85
C ARG A 222 -2.59 -23.83 -6.15
N LEU A 223 -2.45 -23.13 -7.25
CA LEU A 223 -2.72 -23.67 -8.59
C LEU A 223 -1.64 -24.68 -8.98
N LYS A 224 -2.07 -25.74 -9.66
CA LYS A 224 -1.14 -26.65 -10.31
C LYS A 224 -0.39 -25.96 -11.44
N PRO A 225 0.86 -26.37 -11.74
CA PRO A 225 1.62 -25.79 -12.84
C PRO A 225 0.85 -25.82 -14.16
N GLY A 226 0.81 -24.70 -14.87
CA GLY A 226 0.15 -24.56 -16.16
C GLY A 226 -1.37 -24.34 -16.12
N VAL A 227 -2.02 -24.35 -14.95
CA VAL A 227 -3.45 -24.04 -14.82
C VAL A 227 -3.67 -22.54 -14.84
N SER A 228 -4.56 -22.06 -15.72
CA SER A 228 -4.95 -20.66 -15.75
C SER A 228 -5.98 -20.33 -14.66
N ARG A 229 -5.97 -19.09 -14.16
CA ARG A 229 -6.96 -18.60 -13.21
C ARG A 229 -8.39 -18.72 -13.73
N ALA A 230 -8.59 -18.50 -15.02
CA ALA A 230 -9.91 -18.64 -15.65
C ALA A 230 -10.41 -20.10 -15.62
N ALA A 231 -9.53 -21.07 -15.87
CA ALA A 231 -9.87 -22.50 -15.78
C ALA A 231 -10.21 -22.89 -14.34
N ALA A 232 -9.42 -22.40 -13.36
CA ALA A 232 -9.70 -22.63 -11.95
C ALA A 232 -11.03 -21.99 -11.50
N ALA A 233 -11.35 -20.77 -11.95
CA ALA A 233 -12.62 -20.12 -11.65
C ALA A 233 -13.82 -20.88 -12.23
N ALA A 234 -13.68 -21.44 -13.45
CA ALA A 234 -14.69 -22.28 -14.06
C ALA A 234 -14.93 -23.57 -13.27
N GLU A 235 -13.85 -24.23 -12.80
CA GLU A 235 -13.95 -25.41 -11.94
C GLU A 235 -14.62 -25.07 -10.60
N VAL A 236 -14.19 -24.00 -9.93
CA VAL A 236 -14.82 -23.55 -8.67
C VAL A 236 -16.30 -23.29 -8.87
N THR A 237 -16.69 -22.59 -9.94
CA THR A 237 -18.10 -22.32 -10.27
C THR A 237 -18.89 -23.61 -10.47
N ALA A 238 -18.34 -24.58 -11.21
CA ALA A 238 -19.02 -25.85 -11.49
C ALA A 238 -19.22 -26.67 -10.20
N VAL A 239 -18.16 -26.81 -9.39
CA VAL A 239 -18.21 -27.55 -8.10
C VAL A 239 -19.15 -26.83 -7.11
N SER A 240 -19.10 -25.50 -7.03
CA SER A 240 -19.99 -24.74 -6.16
C SER A 240 -21.45 -24.95 -6.52
N ARG A 241 -21.80 -24.90 -7.80
CA ARG A 241 -23.16 -25.19 -8.29
C ARG A 241 -23.59 -26.61 -7.94
N GLN A 242 -22.74 -27.58 -8.13
CA GLN A 242 -23.03 -28.98 -7.80
C GLN A 242 -23.33 -29.17 -6.30
N VAL A 243 -22.49 -28.59 -5.43
CA VAL A 243 -22.68 -28.68 -3.95
C VAL A 243 -23.95 -27.97 -3.52
N LEU A 244 -24.22 -26.78 -4.03
CA LEU A 244 -25.42 -26.00 -3.67
C LEU A 244 -26.71 -26.66 -4.21
N GLN A 245 -26.69 -27.22 -5.41
CA GLN A 245 -27.80 -28.00 -5.97
C GLN A 245 -28.10 -29.24 -5.10
N ALA A 246 -27.09 -29.94 -4.62
CA ALA A 246 -27.27 -31.08 -3.71
C ALA A 246 -27.93 -30.68 -2.39
N ARG A 247 -27.82 -29.41 -1.97
CA ARG A 247 -28.52 -28.82 -0.79
C ARG A 247 -29.91 -28.28 -1.12
N GLY A 248 -30.34 -28.29 -2.38
CA GLY A 248 -31.59 -27.68 -2.81
C GLY A 248 -31.56 -26.16 -2.90
N GLU A 249 -30.37 -25.54 -2.92
CA GLU A 249 -30.20 -24.10 -3.03
C GLU A 249 -30.22 -23.63 -4.50
N LYS A 250 -30.64 -22.35 -4.73
CA LYS A 250 -30.65 -21.76 -6.06
C LYS A 250 -29.22 -21.47 -6.53
N THR A 251 -28.91 -21.82 -7.78
CA THR A 251 -27.56 -21.71 -8.34
C THR A 251 -27.44 -20.78 -9.56
N GLU A 252 -28.53 -20.09 -9.94
CA GLU A 252 -28.61 -19.28 -11.16
C GLU A 252 -27.54 -18.17 -11.22
N ASN A 253 -27.26 -17.55 -10.07
CA ASN A 253 -26.32 -16.44 -9.94
C ASN A 253 -24.98 -16.84 -9.28
N VAL A 254 -24.71 -18.13 -9.14
CA VAL A 254 -23.46 -18.60 -8.51
C VAL A 254 -22.32 -18.53 -9.53
N GLY A 255 -21.35 -17.71 -9.23
CA GLY A 255 -20.08 -17.59 -9.92
C GLY A 255 -18.91 -17.78 -8.96
N ALA A 256 -17.71 -17.75 -9.48
CA ALA A 256 -16.50 -17.73 -8.66
C ALA A 256 -15.44 -16.79 -9.24
N HIS A 257 -14.73 -16.12 -8.35
CA HIS A 257 -13.56 -15.33 -8.66
C HIS A 257 -12.31 -16.02 -8.13
N VAL A 258 -11.28 -16.10 -8.98
CA VAL A 258 -9.96 -16.62 -8.63
C VAL A 258 -8.94 -15.55 -9.04
N VAL A 259 -8.45 -14.83 -8.05
CA VAL A 259 -7.51 -13.73 -8.23
C VAL A 259 -6.17 -14.04 -7.56
N THR A 260 -5.08 -13.43 -8.00
CA THR A 260 -3.80 -13.62 -7.31
C THR A 260 -3.90 -13.13 -5.86
N ILE A 261 -3.14 -13.74 -4.97
CA ILE A 261 -3.10 -13.30 -3.57
C ILE A 261 -2.69 -11.83 -3.46
N ARG A 262 -1.79 -11.37 -4.33
CA ARG A 262 -1.35 -9.98 -4.42
C ARG A 262 -2.47 -9.05 -4.85
N ASP A 263 -3.20 -9.38 -5.92
CA ASP A 263 -4.32 -8.58 -6.41
C ASP A 263 -5.41 -8.50 -5.33
N TRP A 264 -5.73 -9.62 -4.69
CA TRP A 264 -6.74 -9.65 -3.62
C TRP A 264 -6.34 -8.78 -2.42
N MET A 265 -5.05 -8.84 -2.03
CA MET A 265 -4.58 -8.08 -0.88
C MET A 265 -4.40 -6.59 -1.14
N PHE A 266 -3.99 -6.21 -2.36
CA PHE A 266 -3.47 -4.86 -2.63
C PHE A 266 -4.14 -4.13 -3.78
N SER A 267 -5.17 -4.70 -4.47
CA SER A 267 -5.85 -4.02 -5.58
C SER A 267 -6.34 -2.62 -5.19
N ASP A 268 -7.08 -2.53 -4.08
CA ASP A 268 -7.65 -1.27 -3.63
C ASP A 268 -6.57 -0.27 -3.21
N ALA A 269 -5.58 -0.74 -2.44
CA ALA A 269 -4.45 0.11 -2.04
C ALA A 269 -3.65 0.60 -3.25
N THR A 270 -3.39 -0.27 -4.22
CA THR A 270 -2.69 0.07 -5.47
C THR A 270 -3.47 1.08 -6.28
N GLN A 271 -4.78 0.91 -6.42
CA GLN A 271 -5.64 1.84 -7.15
C GLN A 271 -5.67 3.21 -6.47
N ILE A 272 -5.88 3.26 -5.15
CA ILE A 272 -5.89 4.51 -4.38
C ILE A 272 -4.53 5.22 -4.46
N LEU A 273 -3.42 4.49 -4.24
CA LEU A 273 -2.08 5.07 -4.29
C LEU A 273 -1.71 5.56 -5.69
N THR A 274 -2.13 4.86 -6.74
CA THR A 274 -1.92 5.29 -8.13
C THR A 274 -2.70 6.57 -8.43
N PHE A 275 -3.95 6.66 -7.98
CA PHE A 275 -4.76 7.87 -8.11
C PHE A 275 -4.14 9.04 -7.34
N LEU A 276 -3.69 8.82 -6.10
CA LEU A 276 -2.99 9.83 -5.31
C LEU A 276 -1.67 10.25 -5.95
N LEU A 277 -0.89 9.31 -6.53
CA LEU A 277 0.32 9.62 -7.27
C LEU A 277 0.03 10.54 -8.47
N GLY A 278 -1.06 10.27 -9.21
CA GLY A 278 -1.54 11.16 -10.27
C GLY A 278 -1.88 12.56 -9.75
N SER A 279 -2.59 12.62 -8.63
CA SER A 279 -2.98 13.89 -8.00
C SER A 279 -1.77 14.73 -7.53
N VAL A 280 -0.80 14.12 -6.86
CA VAL A 280 0.41 14.85 -6.44
C VAL A 280 1.30 15.21 -7.62
N SER A 281 1.23 14.47 -8.74
CA SER A 281 1.92 14.82 -9.97
C SER A 281 1.37 16.12 -10.58
N PHE A 282 0.07 16.39 -10.44
CA PHE A 282 -0.49 17.70 -10.82
C PHE A 282 0.02 18.82 -9.93
N ILE A 283 0.18 18.59 -8.62
CA ILE A 283 0.80 19.57 -7.71
C ILE A 283 2.23 19.88 -8.15
N LEU A 284 2.99 18.86 -8.54
CA LEU A 284 4.33 19.08 -9.10
C LEU A 284 4.28 19.91 -10.39
N LEU A 285 3.36 19.64 -11.31
CA LEU A 285 3.19 20.40 -12.55
C LEU A 285 2.85 21.87 -12.27
N ILE A 286 1.99 22.15 -11.30
CA ILE A 286 1.68 23.50 -10.82
C ILE A 286 2.96 24.16 -10.28
N GLY A 287 3.71 23.46 -9.40
CA GLY A 287 4.97 23.96 -8.88
C GLY A 287 6.00 24.28 -9.98
N CYS A 288 6.09 23.41 -10.99
CA CYS A 288 6.95 23.64 -12.16
C CYS A 288 6.49 24.82 -13.01
N ALA A 289 5.18 25.01 -13.22
CA ALA A 289 4.63 26.16 -13.93
C ALA A 289 4.93 27.47 -13.20
N ASN A 290 4.83 27.48 -11.86
CA ASN A 290 5.20 28.62 -11.02
C ASN A 290 6.67 28.95 -11.18
N VAL A 291 7.56 27.96 -11.13
CA VAL A 291 9.00 28.18 -11.34
C VAL A 291 9.27 28.71 -12.75
N ALA A 292 8.63 28.15 -13.78
CA ALA A 292 8.75 28.64 -15.15
C ALA A 292 8.31 30.11 -15.29
N ASN A 293 7.18 30.49 -14.65
CA ASN A 293 6.70 31.87 -14.63
C ASN A 293 7.69 32.81 -13.95
N LEU A 294 8.27 32.39 -12.81
CA LEU A 294 9.30 33.16 -12.09
C LEU A 294 10.57 33.34 -12.95
N LEU A 295 11.02 32.26 -13.62
CA LEU A 295 12.19 32.30 -14.50
C LEU A 295 11.96 33.20 -15.74
N LEU A 296 10.75 33.17 -16.32
CA LEU A 296 10.37 34.07 -17.41
C LEU A 296 10.35 35.52 -16.97
N ALA A 297 9.83 35.82 -15.77
CA ALA A 297 9.84 37.16 -15.21
C ALA A 297 11.27 37.67 -14.96
N ALA A 298 12.11 36.83 -14.33
CA ALA A 298 13.53 37.15 -14.13
C ALA A 298 14.30 37.33 -15.45
N GLY A 299 14.00 36.48 -16.45
CA GLY A 299 14.61 36.61 -17.82
C GLY A 299 14.27 37.93 -18.49
N THR A 300 13.07 38.48 -18.26
CA THR A 300 12.72 39.81 -18.81
C THR A 300 13.55 40.94 -18.21
N ALA A 301 13.77 40.91 -16.91
CA ALA A 301 14.62 41.91 -16.23
C ALA A 301 16.06 41.85 -16.70
N ARG A 302 16.54 40.69 -17.18
CA ARG A 302 17.92 40.48 -17.64
C ARG A 302 18.11 40.61 -19.16
N GLN A 303 17.07 41.02 -19.89
CA GLN A 303 17.11 41.08 -21.37
C GLN A 303 18.17 42.03 -21.89
N ARG A 304 18.34 43.20 -21.25
CA ARG A 304 19.40 44.15 -21.62
C ARG A 304 20.81 43.56 -21.44
N GLU A 305 21.01 42.77 -20.39
CA GLU A 305 22.28 42.08 -20.15
C GLU A 305 22.58 41.04 -21.24
N PHE A 306 21.55 40.25 -21.64
CA PHE A 306 21.68 39.26 -22.71
C PHE A 306 21.94 39.93 -24.07
N ALA A 307 21.28 41.07 -24.37
CA ALA A 307 21.49 41.83 -25.58
C ALA A 307 22.92 42.41 -25.64
N LEU A 308 23.43 42.96 -24.54
CA LEU A 308 24.83 43.44 -24.45
C LEU A 308 25.82 42.30 -24.66
N ARG A 309 25.61 41.13 -24.05
CA ARG A 309 26.50 39.97 -24.24
C ARG A 309 26.46 39.44 -25.67
N ALA A 310 25.29 39.42 -26.30
CA ALA A 310 25.14 39.02 -27.69
C ALA A 310 25.87 40.03 -28.63
N ALA A 311 25.78 41.33 -28.36
CA ALA A 311 26.48 42.37 -29.09
C ALA A 311 28.02 42.32 -28.95
N THR A 312 28.51 41.83 -27.78
CA THR A 312 29.95 41.59 -27.54
C THR A 312 30.43 40.23 -28.04
N GLY A 313 29.62 39.48 -28.83
CA GLY A 313 30.03 38.25 -29.51
C GLY A 313 29.72 36.95 -28.76
N ALA A 314 28.92 36.98 -27.69
CA ALA A 314 28.51 35.75 -27.04
C ALA A 314 27.54 34.95 -27.92
N GLY A 315 27.95 33.77 -28.35
CA GLY A 315 27.12 32.86 -29.16
C GLY A 315 25.86 32.40 -28.41
N ARG A 316 24.75 32.20 -29.14
CA ARG A 316 23.46 31.73 -28.60
C ARG A 316 23.59 30.43 -27.76
N GLY A 317 24.45 29.49 -28.19
CA GLY A 317 24.70 28.24 -27.46
C GLY A 317 25.29 28.46 -26.06
N ARG A 318 26.12 29.51 -25.86
CA ARG A 318 26.69 29.84 -24.56
C ARG A 318 25.61 30.38 -23.60
N LEU A 319 24.70 31.21 -24.10
CA LEU A 319 23.58 31.74 -23.31
C LEU A 319 22.58 30.61 -22.88
N VAL A 320 22.25 29.73 -23.83
CA VAL A 320 21.39 28.58 -23.55
C VAL A 320 22.04 27.65 -22.50
N ARG A 321 23.35 27.34 -22.69
CA ARG A 321 24.10 26.50 -21.73
C ARG A 321 24.09 27.10 -20.34
N GLN A 322 24.33 28.38 -20.20
CA GLN A 322 24.30 29.08 -18.92
C GLN A 322 22.92 28.97 -18.24
N LEU A 323 21.83 29.26 -18.99
CA LEU A 323 20.47 29.17 -18.46
C LEU A 323 20.09 27.73 -18.07
N VAL A 324 20.50 26.74 -18.87
CA VAL A 324 20.27 25.30 -18.52
C VAL A 324 21.05 24.93 -17.26
N THR A 325 22.30 25.43 -17.10
CA THR A 325 23.09 25.17 -15.87
C THR A 325 22.43 25.80 -14.64
N GLU A 326 21.95 27.04 -14.75
CA GLU A 326 21.18 27.71 -13.66
C GLU A 326 19.96 26.89 -13.26
N ASN A 327 19.18 26.38 -14.23
CA ASN A 327 17.99 25.58 -14.00
C ASN A 327 18.32 24.20 -13.42
N LEU A 328 19.36 23.53 -13.91
CA LEU A 328 19.79 22.22 -13.36
C LEU A 328 20.24 22.34 -11.90
N LEU A 329 20.98 23.41 -11.57
CA LEU A 329 21.35 23.66 -10.17
C LEU A 329 20.12 23.89 -9.29
N LEU A 330 19.17 24.71 -9.73
CA LEU A 330 17.95 24.97 -9.01
C LEU A 330 17.13 23.70 -8.80
N SER A 331 16.97 22.89 -9.85
CA SER A 331 16.27 21.61 -9.77
C SER A 331 17.00 20.58 -8.91
N SER A 332 18.34 20.61 -8.89
CA SER A 332 19.12 19.75 -8.01
C SER A 332 18.87 20.08 -6.54
N VAL A 333 18.86 21.36 -6.17
CA VAL A 333 18.54 21.78 -4.79
C VAL A 333 17.07 21.49 -4.46
N GLY A 334 16.15 21.78 -5.38
CA GLY A 334 14.74 21.41 -5.22
C GLY A 334 14.54 19.90 -5.09
N GLY A 335 15.23 19.10 -5.89
CA GLY A 335 15.21 17.65 -5.82
C GLY A 335 15.77 17.11 -4.50
N LEU A 336 16.90 17.61 -4.02
CA LEU A 336 17.47 17.26 -2.71
C LEU A 336 16.51 17.62 -1.57
N THR A 337 15.91 18.80 -1.62
CA THR A 337 14.87 19.22 -0.66
C THR A 337 13.68 18.28 -0.73
N GLY A 338 13.25 17.88 -1.93
CA GLY A 338 12.17 16.92 -2.14
C GLY A 338 12.49 15.55 -1.57
N VAL A 339 13.68 15.01 -1.79
CA VAL A 339 14.12 13.74 -1.17
C VAL A 339 14.11 13.84 0.35
N LEU A 340 14.60 14.96 0.91
CA LEU A 340 14.56 15.18 2.37
C LEU A 340 13.13 15.16 2.90
N ILE A 341 12.22 15.86 2.22
CA ILE A 341 10.78 15.87 2.57
C ILE A 341 10.23 14.45 2.49
N ALA A 342 10.52 13.69 1.44
CA ALA A 342 10.06 12.31 1.28
C ALA A 342 10.58 11.39 2.39
N VAL A 343 11.86 11.50 2.76
CA VAL A 343 12.45 10.73 3.88
C VAL A 343 11.74 11.04 5.20
N VAL A 344 11.47 12.32 5.47
CA VAL A 344 10.74 12.72 6.67
C VAL A 344 9.29 12.21 6.64
N ALA A 345 8.60 12.39 5.52
CA ALA A 345 7.21 11.97 5.35
C ALA A 345 7.05 10.44 5.52
N VAL A 346 7.92 9.65 4.92
CA VAL A 346 7.94 8.18 5.06
C VAL A 346 8.20 7.74 6.50
N ARG A 347 9.05 8.45 7.25
CA ARG A 347 9.31 8.16 8.68
C ARG A 347 8.14 8.54 9.59
N VAL A 348 7.43 9.61 9.25
CA VAL A 348 6.29 10.09 10.04
C VAL A 348 5.01 9.31 9.72
N TYR A 349 4.88 8.78 8.50
CA TYR A 349 3.70 8.07 8.05
C TYR A 349 3.22 6.96 9.01
N PRO A 350 4.07 6.05 9.54
CA PRO A 350 3.63 4.99 10.46
C PRO A 350 3.08 5.50 11.80
N LEU A 351 3.39 6.75 12.18
CA LEU A 351 2.87 7.38 13.41
C LEU A 351 1.43 7.87 13.21
N ILE A 352 1.06 8.21 11.96
CA ILE A 352 -0.27 8.76 11.61
C ILE A 352 -1.21 7.63 11.17
N ALA A 353 -0.71 6.70 10.38
CA ALA A 353 -1.46 5.56 9.85
C ALA A 353 -0.69 4.26 10.10
N PRO A 354 -0.87 3.62 11.26
CA PRO A 354 -0.12 2.44 11.67
C PRO A 354 -0.60 1.17 10.92
N THR A 355 -0.48 1.15 9.59
CA THR A 355 -0.72 -0.02 8.76
C THR A 355 0.53 -0.89 8.73
N ALA A 356 0.41 -2.14 9.15
CA ALA A 356 1.55 -3.05 9.34
C ALA A 356 2.45 -3.18 8.10
N PHE A 357 1.86 -3.34 6.92
CA PHE A 357 2.59 -3.54 5.67
C PHE A 357 3.31 -2.29 5.14
N LEU A 358 3.00 -1.10 5.67
CA LEU A 358 3.64 0.16 5.32
C LEU A 358 4.62 0.67 6.39
N ARG A 359 4.88 -0.10 7.45
CA ARG A 359 5.85 0.30 8.50
C ARG A 359 7.28 0.38 7.99
N ASP A 360 7.66 -0.54 7.11
CA ASP A 360 9.03 -0.67 6.60
C ASP A 360 9.22 0.00 5.23
N VAL A 361 8.44 1.05 4.95
CA VAL A 361 8.66 1.84 3.73
C VAL A 361 10.01 2.55 3.86
N SER A 362 10.84 2.39 2.86
CA SER A 362 12.16 3.01 2.79
C SER A 362 12.35 3.74 1.46
N VAL A 363 13.21 4.77 1.50
CA VAL A 363 13.65 5.44 0.27
C VAL A 363 14.82 4.63 -0.28
N ASP A 364 14.52 3.69 -1.15
CA ASP A 364 15.50 2.81 -1.80
C ASP A 364 16.12 3.44 -3.06
N LEU A 365 17.01 2.71 -3.74
CA LEU A 365 17.66 3.19 -4.96
C LEU A 365 16.66 3.47 -6.09
N ARG A 366 15.55 2.73 -6.17
CA ARG A 366 14.50 2.93 -7.19
C ARG A 366 13.79 4.26 -6.96
N VAL A 367 13.46 4.55 -5.69
CA VAL A 367 12.85 5.82 -5.28
C VAL A 367 13.78 7.00 -5.52
N LEU A 368 15.09 6.84 -5.21
CA LEU A 368 16.09 7.88 -5.49
C LEU A 368 16.27 8.12 -6.99
N ALA A 369 16.32 7.05 -7.79
CA ALA A 369 16.38 7.17 -9.24
C ALA A 369 15.13 7.85 -9.83
N PHE A 370 13.94 7.54 -9.30
CA PHE A 370 12.70 8.20 -9.66
C PHE A 370 12.73 9.71 -9.32
N ALA A 371 13.12 10.07 -8.09
CA ALA A 371 13.22 11.45 -7.65
C ALA A 371 14.22 12.26 -8.48
N LEU A 372 15.39 11.68 -8.80
CA LEU A 372 16.39 12.27 -9.64
C LEU A 372 15.86 12.47 -11.08
N GLY A 373 15.26 11.43 -11.66
CA GLY A 373 14.65 11.49 -12.99
C GLY A 373 13.57 12.57 -13.07
N LEU A 374 12.72 12.66 -12.06
CA LEU A 374 11.66 13.66 -11.95
C LEU A 374 12.22 15.08 -11.86
N SER A 375 13.28 15.29 -11.06
CA SER A 375 13.95 16.58 -10.92
C SER A 375 14.61 17.02 -12.23
N VAL A 376 15.30 16.10 -12.93
CA VAL A 376 15.92 16.36 -14.23
C VAL A 376 14.87 16.65 -15.29
N LEU A 377 13.80 15.86 -15.34
CA LEU A 377 12.69 16.06 -16.29
C LEU A 377 12.02 17.42 -16.08
N SER A 378 11.74 17.78 -14.83
CA SER A 378 11.19 19.10 -14.47
C SER A 378 12.11 20.23 -14.95
N SER A 379 13.43 20.10 -14.75
CA SER A 379 14.41 21.07 -15.22
C SER A 379 14.42 21.21 -16.75
N LEU A 380 14.38 20.09 -17.47
CA LEU A 380 14.39 20.11 -18.94
C LEU A 380 13.11 20.71 -19.50
N VAL A 381 11.95 20.29 -19.04
CA VAL A 381 10.66 20.76 -19.58
C VAL A 381 10.43 22.23 -19.26
N PHE A 382 10.62 22.63 -18.01
CA PHE A 382 10.27 23.97 -17.54
C PHE A 382 11.43 24.96 -17.53
N GLY A 383 12.66 24.49 -17.66
CA GLY A 383 13.87 25.32 -17.78
C GLY A 383 14.31 25.57 -19.22
N LEU A 384 14.25 24.54 -20.10
CA LEU A 384 14.75 24.63 -21.46
C LEU A 384 13.87 25.51 -22.35
N VAL A 385 12.54 25.41 -22.23
CA VAL A 385 11.61 26.22 -23.04
C VAL A 385 11.79 27.74 -22.81
N PRO A 386 11.82 28.22 -21.54
CA PRO A 386 12.16 29.63 -21.27
C PRO A 386 13.56 30.02 -21.75
N ALA A 387 14.55 29.14 -21.57
CA ALA A 387 15.92 29.39 -21.99
C ALA A 387 16.05 29.57 -23.52
N LEU A 388 15.42 28.69 -24.30
CA LEU A 388 15.38 28.79 -25.76
C LEU A 388 14.64 30.06 -26.23
N ARG A 389 13.58 30.47 -25.56
CA ARG A 389 12.88 31.71 -25.88
C ARG A 389 13.68 32.95 -25.50
N ALA A 390 14.36 32.94 -24.35
CA ALA A 390 15.20 34.04 -23.92
C ALA A 390 16.47 34.24 -24.81
N SER A 391 16.96 33.16 -25.41
CA SER A 391 18.12 33.22 -26.32
C SER A 391 17.81 33.79 -27.70
N ARG A 392 16.56 33.94 -28.11
CA ARG A 392 16.08 34.57 -29.34
C ARG A 392 15.91 36.07 -29.13
N VAL A 393 16.98 36.78 -28.80
CA VAL A 393 16.96 38.25 -28.66
C VAL A 393 17.09 38.88 -30.05
N ASP A 394 16.07 39.61 -30.48
CA ASP A 394 16.18 40.47 -31.65
C ASP A 394 16.83 41.81 -31.22
N LEU A 395 18.08 42.03 -31.66
CA LEU A 395 18.84 43.23 -31.32
C LEU A 395 18.17 44.52 -31.76
N ASN A 396 17.39 44.48 -32.87
CA ASN A 396 16.64 45.62 -33.37
C ASN A 396 15.46 45.98 -32.49
N GLU A 397 14.79 44.97 -31.92
CA GLU A 397 13.63 45.13 -31.02
C GLU A 397 14.09 45.63 -29.64
N ALA A 398 15.22 45.09 -29.13
CA ALA A 398 15.79 45.47 -27.84
C ALA A 398 16.32 46.91 -27.79
N LEU A 399 16.73 47.46 -28.91
CA LEU A 399 17.22 48.85 -29.06
C LEU A 399 16.09 49.85 -29.36
N LYS A 400 14.95 49.38 -29.93
CA LYS A 400 13.80 50.21 -30.25
C LYS A 400 12.78 50.35 -29.11
N GLU A 401 12.85 49.51 -28.08
CA GLU A 401 11.91 49.51 -26.93
C GLU A 401 12.17 50.66 -25.93
N GLY A 402 12.20 51.89 -26.42
CA GLY A 402 11.73 53.05 -25.64
C GLY A 402 10.19 53.17 -25.65
N GLY A 403 9.44 52.31 -26.32
CA GLY A 403 8.00 52.45 -26.55
C GLY A 403 7.26 51.13 -26.85
N ARG A 404 6.44 50.73 -25.99
CA ARG A 404 5.08 50.10 -26.03
C ARG A 404 4.71 49.00 -27.04
N VAL A 405 5.54 48.33 -27.83
CA VAL A 405 5.07 47.34 -28.80
C VAL A 405 5.95 46.09 -28.80
N GLY A 406 5.61 45.08 -28.02
CA GLY A 406 6.29 43.76 -27.98
C GLY A 406 5.55 42.72 -27.13
N GLY A 407 4.39 43.10 -26.58
CA GLY A 407 3.72 42.34 -25.51
C GLY A 407 2.90 41.09 -25.94
N GLY A 408 2.56 40.93 -27.21
CA GLY A 408 1.48 39.98 -27.60
C GLY A 408 1.84 38.49 -27.47
N VAL A 409 2.97 38.07 -28.02
CA VAL A 409 3.35 36.62 -28.00
C VAL A 409 3.83 36.20 -26.63
N ARG A 410 4.52 37.07 -25.92
CA ARG A 410 4.98 36.83 -24.54
C ARG A 410 3.86 36.73 -23.53
N ARG A 411 2.85 37.61 -23.68
CA ARG A 411 1.63 37.60 -22.85
C ARG A 411 0.81 36.32 -23.04
N ARG A 412 0.75 35.79 -24.29
CA ARG A 412 0.06 34.51 -24.59
C ARG A 412 0.72 33.31 -23.91
N GLY A 413 2.04 33.19 -23.91
CA GLY A 413 2.74 32.07 -23.26
C GLY A 413 2.56 32.07 -21.75
N ARG A 414 2.64 33.22 -21.08
CA ARG A 414 2.39 33.36 -19.65
C ARG A 414 0.92 33.09 -19.30
N ASN A 415 0.01 33.62 -20.09
CA ASN A 415 -1.42 33.37 -19.87
C ASN A 415 -1.77 31.90 -20.08
N ALA A 416 -1.17 31.20 -21.04
CA ALA A 416 -1.36 29.75 -21.20
C ALA A 416 -0.90 28.95 -19.98
N LEU A 417 0.27 29.28 -19.40
CA LEU A 417 0.74 28.65 -18.16
C LEU A 417 -0.21 28.92 -16.98
N LEU A 418 -0.67 30.17 -16.81
CA LEU A 418 -1.63 30.53 -15.76
C LEU A 418 -2.97 29.80 -15.94
N ILE A 419 -3.48 29.71 -17.16
CA ILE A 419 -4.72 28.97 -17.46
C ILE A 419 -4.54 27.50 -17.11
N THR A 420 -3.42 26.88 -17.52
CA THR A 420 -3.13 25.47 -17.20
C THR A 420 -3.05 25.25 -15.69
N GLU A 421 -2.38 26.15 -14.97
CA GLU A 421 -2.23 26.09 -13.51
C GLU A 421 -3.58 26.16 -12.81
N VAL A 422 -4.42 27.15 -13.17
CA VAL A 422 -5.77 27.29 -12.61
C VAL A 422 -6.64 26.09 -12.96
N SER A 423 -6.55 25.59 -14.19
CA SER A 423 -7.31 24.40 -14.62
C SER A 423 -6.90 23.15 -13.82
N LEU A 424 -5.60 22.91 -13.61
CA LEU A 424 -5.09 21.81 -12.79
C LEU A 424 -5.52 21.95 -11.33
N ALA A 425 -5.44 23.16 -10.76
CA ALA A 425 -5.89 23.44 -9.41
C ALA A 425 -7.39 23.17 -9.23
N MET A 426 -8.21 23.56 -10.23
CA MET A 426 -9.65 23.27 -10.22
C MET A 426 -9.94 21.76 -10.31
N VAL A 427 -9.25 21.02 -11.16
CA VAL A 427 -9.40 19.55 -11.25
C VAL A 427 -9.06 18.90 -9.90
N LEU A 428 -7.96 19.33 -9.25
CA LEU A 428 -7.58 18.83 -7.93
C LEU A 428 -8.63 19.18 -6.86
N LEU A 429 -9.13 20.40 -6.87
CA LEU A 429 -10.14 20.85 -5.89
C LEU A 429 -11.46 20.06 -6.04
N VAL A 430 -11.91 19.88 -7.28
CA VAL A 430 -13.12 19.07 -7.58
C VAL A 430 -12.88 17.61 -7.17
N GLY A 431 -11.73 17.04 -7.53
CA GLY A 431 -11.37 15.67 -7.14
C GLY A 431 -11.32 15.46 -5.63
N ALA A 432 -10.70 16.38 -4.89
CA ALA A 432 -10.67 16.37 -3.43
C ALA A 432 -12.07 16.51 -2.82
N GLY A 433 -12.91 17.39 -3.39
CA GLY A 433 -14.30 17.56 -2.97
C GLY A 433 -15.13 16.29 -3.14
N LEU A 434 -14.99 15.61 -4.29
CA LEU A 434 -15.68 14.35 -4.55
C LEU A 434 -15.21 13.23 -3.62
N MET A 435 -13.90 13.14 -3.33
CA MET A 435 -13.36 12.16 -2.37
C MET A 435 -13.90 12.41 -0.96
N LEU A 436 -13.92 13.68 -0.52
CA LEU A 436 -14.48 14.06 0.78
C LEU A 436 -15.97 13.72 0.85
N GLN A 437 -16.72 14.03 -0.20
CA GLN A 437 -18.15 13.70 -0.27
C GLN A 437 -18.38 12.18 -0.22
N GLY A 438 -17.56 11.40 -0.94
CA GLY A 438 -17.59 9.94 -0.88
C GLY A 438 -17.34 9.42 0.54
N LEU A 439 -16.30 9.91 1.21
CA LEU A 439 -15.98 9.55 2.59
C LEU A 439 -17.15 9.90 3.56
N VAL A 440 -17.67 11.12 3.48
CA VAL A 440 -18.81 11.55 4.30
C VAL A 440 -20.05 10.70 4.01
N SER A 441 -20.28 10.34 2.75
CA SER A 441 -21.40 9.45 2.35
C SER A 441 -21.25 8.07 2.99
N GLU A 442 -20.04 7.49 2.98
CA GLU A 442 -19.79 6.18 3.64
C GLU A 442 -19.97 6.26 5.16
N LEU A 443 -19.46 7.30 5.79
CA LEU A 443 -19.65 7.52 7.24
C LEU A 443 -21.14 7.70 7.61
N ARG A 444 -21.95 8.30 6.72
CA ARG A 444 -23.40 8.46 6.93
C ARG A 444 -24.20 7.18 6.70
N LYS A 445 -23.66 6.22 5.96
CA LYS A 445 -24.31 4.90 5.74
C LYS A 445 -24.17 4.00 6.97
N LEU A 446 -23.28 4.31 7.90
CA LEU A 446 -23.23 3.61 9.18
C LEU A 446 -24.59 3.81 9.88
N PRO A 447 -25.35 2.72 10.17
CA PRO A 447 -26.74 2.86 10.57
C PRO A 447 -26.85 3.58 11.91
N CYS A 448 -27.70 4.60 11.93
CA CYS A 448 -28.49 5.16 13.05
C CYS A 448 -27.93 5.07 14.48
N VAL A 449 -26.62 5.05 14.64
CA VAL A 449 -26.02 5.07 15.96
C VAL A 449 -25.48 6.49 16.18
N ALA A 450 -26.02 7.21 17.13
CA ALA A 450 -25.45 8.45 17.59
C ALA A 450 -24.07 8.12 18.22
N PRO A 451 -22.94 8.44 17.58
CA PRO A 451 -21.62 8.03 18.09
C PRO A 451 -21.32 8.59 19.48
N GLU A 452 -22.01 9.65 19.87
CA GLU A 452 -21.91 10.31 21.18
C GLU A 452 -22.56 9.49 22.32
N SER A 453 -23.44 8.55 21.99
CA SER A 453 -24.17 7.70 22.97
C SER A 453 -23.76 6.23 22.91
N LEU A 454 -22.80 5.84 22.03
CA LEU A 454 -22.35 4.47 21.87
C LEU A 454 -21.08 4.22 22.68
N LEU A 455 -21.20 3.38 23.70
CA LEU A 455 -20.06 2.79 24.38
C LEU A 455 -19.73 1.45 23.71
N THR A 456 -18.62 1.35 23.01
CA THR A 456 -18.11 0.07 22.52
C THR A 456 -17.15 -0.52 23.55
N ALA A 457 -17.43 -1.71 24.00
CA ALA A 457 -16.55 -2.47 24.89
C ALA A 457 -16.22 -3.83 24.27
N ASP A 458 -14.93 -4.14 24.17
CA ASP A 458 -14.48 -5.48 23.84
C ASP A 458 -14.52 -6.35 25.10
N VAL A 459 -15.56 -7.16 25.24
CA VAL A 459 -15.67 -8.13 26.33
C VAL A 459 -15.10 -9.46 25.87
N LEU A 460 -13.88 -9.79 26.31
CA LEU A 460 -13.29 -11.09 26.09
C LEU A 460 -13.70 -12.05 27.21
N VAL A 461 -14.60 -12.95 26.89
CA VAL A 461 -15.00 -14.00 27.83
C VAL A 461 -14.11 -15.22 27.61
N ALA A 462 -13.09 -15.40 28.46
CA ALA A 462 -12.16 -16.51 28.41
C ALA A 462 -12.53 -17.59 29.41
N GLY A 463 -12.47 -18.85 28.98
CA GLY A 463 -12.63 -20.02 29.87
C GLY A 463 -13.37 -21.20 29.19
N PRO A 464 -13.19 -22.42 29.71
CA PRO A 464 -13.79 -23.62 29.12
C PRO A 464 -15.33 -23.61 29.09
N LYS A 465 -15.98 -22.77 29.92
CA LYS A 465 -17.43 -22.57 29.96
C LYS A 465 -17.95 -21.79 28.75
N TYR A 466 -17.09 -21.00 28.08
CA TYR A 466 -17.43 -20.16 26.94
C TYR A 466 -16.67 -20.59 25.66
N SER A 467 -16.05 -21.77 25.71
CA SER A 467 -15.47 -22.37 24.52
C SER A 467 -16.55 -22.80 23.54
N ASN A 468 -16.27 -22.80 22.25
CA ASN A 468 -17.20 -22.99 21.12
C ASN A 468 -18.25 -24.13 21.19
N LYS A 469 -18.23 -24.98 22.19
CA LYS A 469 -19.29 -25.97 22.39
C LYS A 469 -20.64 -25.38 22.82
N THR A 470 -20.61 -24.17 23.42
CA THR A 470 -21.81 -23.46 23.90
C THR A 470 -22.30 -22.39 22.94
N ALA A 471 -21.50 -22.01 21.93
CA ALA A 471 -21.92 -21.03 20.91
C ALA A 471 -23.00 -21.59 19.94
N HIS A 472 -23.34 -22.87 20.02
CA HIS A 472 -24.46 -23.44 19.25
C HIS A 472 -25.82 -23.14 19.89
N ASP A 473 -25.86 -22.75 21.17
CA ASP A 473 -27.05 -22.25 21.83
C ASP A 473 -26.99 -20.72 21.88
N SER A 474 -27.40 -20.09 20.78
CA SER A 474 -27.52 -18.64 20.66
C SER A 474 -28.43 -17.97 21.70
N ASN A 475 -29.14 -18.79 22.48
CA ASN A 475 -29.98 -18.36 23.58
C ASN A 475 -29.27 -18.19 24.95
N ILE A 476 -27.97 -18.54 25.05
CA ILE A 476 -27.23 -18.45 26.33
C ILE A 476 -26.39 -17.16 26.42
N VAL A 477 -26.03 -16.56 25.28
CA VAL A 477 -25.24 -15.33 25.28
C VAL A 477 -26.10 -14.08 25.47
N THR A 478 -27.32 -14.08 24.97
CA THR A 478 -28.25 -12.94 25.03
C THR A 478 -28.66 -12.53 26.45
N PRO A 479 -28.98 -13.45 27.41
CA PRO A 479 -29.40 -13.01 28.72
C PRO A 479 -28.30 -12.45 29.63
N GLN A 480 -27.02 -12.72 29.33
CA GLN A 480 -25.90 -12.21 30.14
C GLN A 480 -25.34 -10.86 29.63
N VAL A 481 -25.60 -10.52 28.38
CA VAL A 481 -25.26 -9.20 27.82
C VAL A 481 -26.32 -8.16 28.16
N GLU A 482 -27.59 -8.59 28.37
CA GLU A 482 -28.66 -7.69 28.82
C GLU A 482 -28.62 -7.38 30.34
N ALA A 483 -27.74 -8.05 31.11
CA ALA A 483 -27.59 -7.82 32.56
C ALA A 483 -26.40 -6.88 32.90
N PHE A 484 -25.71 -6.35 31.90
CA PHE A 484 -24.67 -5.31 32.00
C PHE A 484 -25.09 -4.05 31.26
#